data_44ea81f0ea142eded65a4879c63967dc
#
_entry.id   44ea81f0ea142eded65a4879c63967dc
#
_cell.length_a   1.000
_cell.length_b   1.000
_cell.length_c   1.000
_cell.angle_alpha   90.00
_cell.angle_beta   90.00
_cell.angle_gamma   90.00
#
_symmetry.space_group_name_H-M   'P 1'
#
loop_
_entity.id
_entity.type
_entity.pdbx_description
1 polymer ?
#
loop_
_entity_poly.entity_id
_entity_poly.type
_entity_poly.pdbx_seq_one_letter_code
_entity_poly.pdbx_strand_id
1 'polypeptide(L)'
;QGTYLHTLPPVESTPLFAQNDSLYWLIAKCCEPDPADRFASADELRTQMLGVLREEIGERTIGTAATSVASVLFEAPTTSRSVLEWSQLPDLRDDTTDPQHAWLSGVGAEDPAVRLKMLTDEAPEQSPEVRLARGYAALDLADVTAVHAIAAEMLAEDPWEWRALWIDGLASMQDRDWEGAKASFNAVYQQVPGELAPKLALAVACERGGLPQVAERLYITCASTDAAYIAAAAFGVARIRAERRDAAAAVEALDWVPRTSRGYPESRQLRAEVLLGQGSSDLAVLDQAMRSIESASMDPATQGRYTVRILEQGLAIVRAGGGTKKATIGSYDADESGLRTGLERGYRLLARDAQALPERIELVNRANAVRAWSLT
;
A
#
# COMPACT_ATOMS: atom_id res chain seq x y z
N GLN A 1 9.03 -38.09 23.37
CA GLN A 1 7.84 -37.45 23.97
C GLN A 1 8.27 -36.71 25.24
N GLY A 2 8.28 -35.40 25.27
CA GLY A 2 8.62 -34.62 26.46
C GLY A 2 9.54 -33.43 26.23
N THR A 3 10.20 -33.32 25.08
CA THR A 3 11.17 -32.23 24.82
C THR A 3 10.52 -30.85 24.76
N TYR A 4 9.26 -30.77 24.37
CA TYR A 4 8.50 -29.51 24.20
C TYR A 4 7.22 -29.50 25.05
N LEU A 5 7.34 -29.89 26.32
CA LEU A 5 6.16 -29.99 27.21
C LEU A 5 5.62 -28.61 27.61
N HIS A 6 6.49 -27.58 27.63
CA HIS A 6 6.19 -26.22 28.09
C HIS A 6 6.69 -25.13 27.13
N THR A 7 7.22 -25.50 25.95
CA THR A 7 7.72 -24.55 24.95
C THR A 7 7.42 -25.08 23.55
N LEU A 8 7.22 -24.20 22.61
CA LEU A 8 7.12 -24.60 21.20
C LEU A 8 8.49 -25.07 20.67
N PRO A 9 8.52 -25.95 19.67
CA PRO A 9 9.75 -26.23 18.92
C PRO A 9 10.36 -24.95 18.36
N PRO A 10 11.71 -24.82 18.35
CA PRO A 10 12.37 -23.66 17.73
C PRO A 10 11.98 -23.51 16.26
N VAL A 11 11.73 -22.26 15.82
CA VAL A 11 11.36 -21.94 14.44
C VAL A 11 12.42 -22.45 13.45
N GLU A 12 13.70 -22.29 13.78
CA GLU A 12 14.83 -22.67 12.92
C GLU A 12 14.90 -24.17 12.66
N SER A 13 14.41 -24.98 13.61
CA SER A 13 14.42 -26.46 13.51
C SER A 13 13.10 -27.04 12.98
N THR A 14 12.08 -26.20 12.76
CA THR A 14 10.74 -26.60 12.35
C THR A 14 10.39 -25.94 11.02
N PRO A 15 10.62 -26.61 9.87
CA PRO A 15 10.42 -26.00 8.55
C PRO A 15 9.02 -25.41 8.35
N LEU A 16 8.00 -25.99 8.97
CA LEU A 16 6.63 -25.48 8.91
C LEU A 16 6.52 -24.08 9.54
N PHE A 17 7.16 -23.85 10.68
CA PHE A 17 7.15 -22.55 11.35
C PHE A 17 8.03 -21.53 10.63
N ALA A 18 9.18 -21.97 10.10
CA ALA A 18 10.07 -21.11 9.32
C ALA A 18 9.42 -20.60 8.01
N GLN A 19 8.45 -21.33 7.49
CA GLN A 19 7.72 -20.96 6.28
C GLN A 19 6.43 -20.18 6.58
N ASN A 20 5.86 -20.34 7.78
CA ASN A 20 4.52 -19.87 8.14
C ASN A 20 4.53 -19.18 9.50
N ASP A 21 4.99 -17.94 9.53
CA ASP A 21 5.07 -17.11 10.74
C ASP A 21 3.68 -16.98 11.40
N SER A 22 2.62 -16.80 10.61
CA SER A 22 1.25 -16.67 11.09
C SER A 22 0.77 -17.94 11.82
N LEU A 23 1.13 -19.10 11.31
CA LEU A 23 0.81 -20.38 11.96
C LEU A 23 1.58 -20.53 13.28
N TYR A 24 2.84 -20.11 13.30
CA TYR A 24 3.62 -20.13 14.53
C TYR A 24 2.96 -19.28 15.62
N TRP A 25 2.59 -18.03 15.33
CA TRP A 25 1.96 -17.12 16.29
C TRP A 25 0.58 -17.60 16.73
N LEU A 26 -0.21 -18.18 15.81
CA LEU A 26 -1.49 -18.79 16.14
C LEU A 26 -1.33 -19.92 17.18
N ILE A 27 -0.36 -20.81 16.97
CA ILE A 27 -0.10 -21.91 17.89
C ILE A 27 0.50 -21.40 19.20
N ALA A 28 1.42 -20.41 19.12
CA ALA A 28 2.04 -19.81 20.31
C ALA A 28 0.97 -19.23 21.24
N LYS A 29 0.05 -18.42 20.71
CA LYS A 29 -1.05 -17.85 21.52
C LYS A 29 -1.98 -18.93 22.09
N CYS A 30 -2.25 -20.02 21.37
CA CYS A 30 -3.01 -21.16 21.92
C CYS A 30 -2.29 -21.86 23.08
N CYS A 31 -0.96 -21.81 23.09
CA CYS A 31 -0.11 -22.52 24.06
C CYS A 31 0.39 -21.63 25.21
N GLU A 32 -0.10 -20.40 25.32
CA GLU A 32 0.27 -19.53 26.45
C GLU A 32 -0.02 -20.23 27.79
N PRO A 33 0.93 -20.14 28.76
CA PRO A 33 0.78 -20.81 30.05
C PRO A 33 -0.47 -20.34 30.81
N ASP A 34 -0.72 -19.01 30.86
CA ASP A 34 -1.92 -18.46 31.45
C ASP A 34 -3.11 -18.59 30.47
N PRO A 35 -4.23 -19.19 30.87
CA PRO A 35 -5.43 -19.21 30.04
C PRO A 35 -5.97 -17.84 29.65
N ALA A 36 -5.72 -16.79 30.46
CA ALA A 36 -6.15 -15.43 30.18
C ALA A 36 -5.38 -14.81 28.99
N ASP A 37 -4.18 -15.31 28.70
CA ASP A 37 -3.32 -14.84 27.62
C ASP A 37 -3.64 -15.49 26.26
N ARG A 38 -4.54 -16.50 26.27
CA ARG A 38 -4.97 -17.22 25.07
C ARG A 38 -6.07 -16.47 24.33
N PHE A 39 -6.56 -17.05 23.25
CA PHE A 39 -7.78 -16.57 22.59
C PHE A 39 -8.96 -16.58 23.56
N ALA A 40 -9.70 -15.48 23.64
CA ALA A 40 -10.80 -15.32 24.60
C ALA A 40 -11.97 -16.28 24.30
N SER A 41 -12.11 -16.76 23.08
CA SER A 41 -13.16 -17.68 22.67
C SER A 41 -12.73 -18.63 21.55
N ALA A 42 -13.45 -19.75 21.40
CA ALA A 42 -13.27 -20.64 20.26
C ALA A 42 -13.63 -19.99 18.93
N ASP A 43 -14.50 -18.97 18.93
CA ASP A 43 -14.87 -18.24 17.72
C ASP A 43 -13.78 -17.28 17.27
N GLU A 44 -13.11 -16.62 18.20
CA GLU A 44 -11.91 -15.83 17.94
C GLU A 44 -10.81 -16.71 17.36
N LEU A 45 -10.49 -17.83 18.00
CA LEU A 45 -9.51 -18.80 17.47
C LEU A 45 -9.89 -19.25 16.06
N ARG A 46 -11.16 -19.62 15.83
CA ARG A 46 -11.64 -20.04 14.52
C ARG A 46 -11.43 -18.94 13.47
N THR A 47 -11.70 -17.70 13.81
CA THR A 47 -11.51 -16.55 12.91
C THR A 47 -10.04 -16.42 12.52
N GLN A 48 -9.14 -16.45 13.48
CA GLN A 48 -7.70 -16.35 13.23
C GLN A 48 -7.17 -17.58 12.44
N MET A 49 -7.62 -18.78 12.76
CA MET A 49 -7.28 -20.00 11.99
C MET A 49 -7.72 -19.91 10.52
N LEU A 50 -8.91 -19.38 10.25
CA LEU A 50 -9.39 -19.19 8.87
C LEU A 50 -8.56 -18.15 8.12
N GLY A 51 -8.06 -17.12 8.82
CA GLY A 51 -7.12 -16.14 8.25
C GLY A 51 -5.81 -16.78 7.83
N VAL A 52 -5.17 -17.51 8.76
CA VAL A 52 -3.93 -18.24 8.50
C VAL A 52 -4.10 -19.27 7.38
N LEU A 53 -5.22 -20.03 7.37
CA LEU A 53 -5.49 -20.98 6.29
C LEU A 53 -5.61 -20.31 4.92
N ARG A 54 -6.17 -19.10 4.86
CA ARG A 54 -6.25 -18.34 3.59
C ARG A 54 -4.87 -17.94 3.09
N GLU A 55 -3.94 -17.58 3.97
CA GLU A 55 -2.55 -17.30 3.59
C GLU A 55 -1.89 -18.51 2.95
N GLU A 56 -2.00 -19.69 3.57
CA GLU A 56 -1.47 -20.95 3.05
C GLU A 56 -2.01 -21.31 1.66
N ILE A 57 -3.29 -21.05 1.43
CA ILE A 57 -3.93 -21.32 0.13
C ILE A 57 -3.49 -20.26 -0.88
N GLY A 58 -3.38 -18.99 -0.46
CA GLY A 58 -3.06 -17.84 -1.31
C GLY A 58 -1.63 -17.88 -1.85
N GLU A 59 -0.65 -18.32 -1.06
CA GLU A 59 0.75 -18.43 -1.49
C GLU A 59 0.95 -19.23 -2.78
N ARG A 60 0.01 -20.10 -3.11
CA ARG A 60 0.06 -20.95 -4.30
C ARG A 60 -0.43 -20.28 -5.59
N THR A 61 -1.02 -19.07 -5.52
CA THR A 61 -1.75 -18.47 -6.65
C THR A 61 -1.71 -16.94 -6.65
N ILE A 62 -0.53 -16.33 -6.70
CA ILE A 62 -0.41 -14.87 -6.86
C ILE A 62 -1.12 -14.42 -8.17
N GLY A 63 -2.03 -13.46 -8.06
CA GLY A 63 -2.78 -12.91 -9.19
C GLY A 63 -4.20 -13.45 -9.39
N THR A 64 -4.58 -14.50 -8.65
CA THR A 64 -5.96 -15.01 -8.58
C THR A 64 -6.52 -14.95 -7.17
N ALA A 65 -6.07 -13.99 -6.37
CA ALA A 65 -6.54 -13.85 -5.00
C ALA A 65 -8.06 -13.79 -4.96
N ALA A 66 -8.65 -14.72 -4.22
CA ALA A 66 -10.09 -14.78 -4.04
C ALA A 66 -10.52 -13.57 -3.19
N THR A 67 -11.73 -13.08 -3.42
CA THR A 67 -12.36 -12.17 -2.45
C THR A 67 -12.59 -12.96 -1.19
N SER A 68 -11.91 -12.64 -0.11
CA SER A 68 -12.09 -13.30 1.17
C SER A 68 -13.32 -12.77 1.91
N VAL A 69 -13.75 -13.50 2.92
CA VAL A 69 -14.73 -12.98 3.88
C VAL A 69 -14.14 -11.74 4.55
N ALA A 70 -14.91 -10.66 4.63
CA ALA A 70 -14.47 -9.43 5.29
C ALA A 70 -13.98 -9.73 6.71
N SER A 71 -12.88 -9.08 7.11
CA SER A 71 -12.42 -9.12 8.49
C SER A 71 -13.51 -8.59 9.42
N VAL A 72 -13.60 -9.16 10.61
CA VAL A 72 -14.48 -8.65 11.67
C VAL A 72 -13.78 -7.60 12.54
N LEU A 73 -12.45 -7.44 12.40
CA LEU A 73 -11.61 -6.57 13.20
C LEU A 73 -11.16 -5.31 12.46
N PHE A 74 -10.99 -5.41 11.13
CA PHE A 74 -10.47 -4.32 10.30
C PHE A 74 -11.35 -4.08 9.07
N GLU A 75 -11.42 -2.82 8.64
CA GLU A 75 -11.94 -2.48 7.34
C GLU A 75 -10.95 -2.88 6.23
N ALA A 76 -11.47 -3.12 5.03
CA ALA A 76 -10.60 -3.37 3.90
C ALA A 76 -9.85 -2.08 3.48
N PRO A 77 -8.60 -2.19 2.97
CA PRO A 77 -7.89 -1.02 2.47
C PRO A 77 -8.69 -0.32 1.36
N THR A 78 -8.93 0.96 1.55
CA THR A 78 -9.67 1.79 0.56
C THR A 78 -8.76 2.57 -0.35
N THR A 79 -7.47 2.64 -0.01
CA THR A 79 -6.48 3.46 -0.72
C THR A 79 -6.11 2.86 -2.08
N SER A 80 -5.95 3.77 -3.05
CA SER A 80 -5.38 3.48 -4.36
C SER A 80 -4.01 4.13 -4.55
N ARG A 81 -3.41 4.67 -3.49
CA ARG A 81 -2.15 5.41 -3.57
C ARG A 81 -0.95 4.49 -3.47
N SER A 82 0.09 4.86 -4.21
CA SER A 82 1.37 4.13 -4.25
C SER A 82 2.18 4.25 -2.97
N VAL A 83 1.89 5.24 -2.13
CA VAL A 83 2.56 5.48 -0.84
C VAL A 83 1.50 5.45 0.24
N LEU A 84 1.70 4.60 1.24
CA LEU A 84 0.80 4.50 2.38
C LEU A 84 1.34 5.34 3.54
N GLU A 85 0.51 6.27 3.99
CA GLU A 85 0.68 6.99 5.25
C GLU A 85 -0.21 6.33 6.32
N TRP A 86 -0.02 6.69 7.60
CA TRP A 86 -0.76 6.12 8.71
C TRP A 86 -2.29 6.14 8.50
N SER A 87 -2.81 7.26 7.99
CA SER A 87 -4.25 7.47 7.74
C SER A 87 -4.81 6.69 6.54
N GLN A 88 -3.99 5.90 5.88
CA GLN A 88 -4.37 5.09 4.72
C GLN A 88 -4.27 3.59 5.00
N LEU A 89 -3.77 3.23 6.18
CA LEU A 89 -3.86 1.87 6.68
C LEU A 89 -5.32 1.51 6.98
N PRO A 90 -5.66 0.22 7.02
CA PRO A 90 -7.00 -0.23 7.36
C PRO A 90 -7.46 0.31 8.71
N ASP A 91 -8.68 0.84 8.78
CA ASP A 91 -9.29 1.26 10.03
C ASP A 91 -9.73 0.06 10.88
N LEU A 92 -9.73 0.23 12.19
CA LEU A 92 -10.37 -0.71 13.10
C LEU A 92 -11.89 -0.67 12.90
N ARG A 93 -12.54 -1.82 12.99
CA ARG A 93 -14.00 -1.87 13.09
C ARG A 93 -14.43 -1.57 14.51
N ASP A 94 -15.54 -0.86 14.63
CA ASP A 94 -16.16 -0.57 15.92
C ASP A 94 -16.59 -1.87 16.62
N ASP A 95 -16.31 -1.98 17.91
CA ASP A 95 -16.90 -3.02 18.74
C ASP A 95 -18.34 -2.63 19.12
N THR A 96 -19.29 -3.19 18.40
CA THR A 96 -20.73 -2.92 18.65
C THR A 96 -21.23 -3.44 20.00
N THR A 97 -20.40 -4.22 20.70
CA THR A 97 -20.72 -4.74 22.06
C THR A 97 -20.22 -3.82 23.17
N ASP A 98 -19.40 -2.82 22.84
CA ASP A 98 -18.94 -1.82 23.82
C ASP A 98 -20.12 -1.05 24.42
N PRO A 99 -20.18 -0.86 25.75
CA PRO A 99 -21.28 -0.14 26.41
C PRO A 99 -21.51 1.28 25.90
N GLN A 100 -20.47 1.92 25.35
CA GLN A 100 -20.53 3.30 24.85
C GLN A 100 -20.74 3.39 23.33
N HIS A 101 -20.89 2.28 22.61
CA HIS A 101 -21.05 2.27 21.16
C HIS A 101 -22.21 3.17 20.69
N ALA A 102 -23.37 3.11 21.36
CA ALA A 102 -24.53 3.94 21.02
C ALA A 102 -24.26 5.44 21.23
N TRP A 103 -23.54 5.78 22.28
CA TRP A 103 -23.16 7.16 22.59
C TRP A 103 -22.14 7.68 21.55
N LEU A 104 -21.10 6.90 21.25
CA LEU A 104 -20.08 7.21 20.24
C LEU A 104 -20.68 7.49 18.87
N SER A 105 -21.71 6.76 18.46
CA SER A 105 -22.44 6.97 17.22
C SER A 105 -23.09 8.36 17.13
N GLY A 106 -23.31 9.02 18.25
CA GLY A 106 -23.84 10.38 18.35
C GLY A 106 -22.79 11.48 18.40
N VAL A 107 -21.49 11.12 18.54
CA VAL A 107 -20.39 12.09 18.58
C VAL A 107 -20.02 12.51 17.16
N GLY A 108 -20.74 13.50 16.61
CA GLY A 108 -20.63 13.96 15.23
C GLY A 108 -19.76 15.20 15.00
N ALA A 109 -18.82 15.53 15.88
CA ALA A 109 -17.97 16.71 15.72
C ALA A 109 -16.94 16.50 14.58
N GLU A 110 -17.01 17.36 13.54
CA GLU A 110 -16.06 17.32 12.41
C GLU A 110 -14.66 17.83 12.82
N ASP A 111 -14.59 18.82 13.74
CA ASP A 111 -13.33 19.34 14.27
C ASP A 111 -12.71 18.34 15.25
N PRO A 112 -11.50 17.83 14.99
CA PRO A 112 -10.84 16.84 15.84
C PRO A 112 -10.60 17.34 17.27
N ALA A 113 -10.34 18.65 17.49
CA ALA A 113 -10.12 19.21 18.83
C ALA A 113 -11.42 19.24 19.62
N VAL A 114 -12.54 19.59 19.00
CA VAL A 114 -13.86 19.55 19.61
C VAL A 114 -14.22 18.09 19.92
N ARG A 115 -14.00 17.19 18.98
CA ARG A 115 -14.25 15.75 19.15
C ARG A 115 -13.45 15.17 20.31
N LEU A 116 -12.15 15.44 20.39
CA LEU A 116 -11.30 14.98 21.48
C LEU A 116 -11.79 15.50 22.84
N LYS A 117 -12.20 16.76 22.89
CA LYS A 117 -12.75 17.34 24.11
C LYS A 117 -14.05 16.67 24.54
N MET A 118 -14.99 16.45 23.61
CA MET A 118 -16.25 15.74 23.91
C MET A 118 -15.98 14.32 24.44
N LEU A 119 -15.09 13.58 23.76
CA LEU A 119 -14.71 12.21 24.17
C LEU A 119 -14.04 12.17 25.53
N THR A 120 -13.35 13.24 25.93
CA THR A 120 -12.65 13.33 27.22
C THR A 120 -13.58 13.76 28.34
N ASP A 121 -14.40 14.81 28.11
CA ASP A 121 -15.15 15.50 29.16
C ASP A 121 -16.59 14.98 29.30
N GLU A 122 -17.20 14.48 28.23
CA GLU A 122 -18.63 14.18 28.17
C GLU A 122 -18.95 12.68 28.07
N ALA A 123 -17.95 11.83 27.84
CA ALA A 123 -18.17 10.39 27.77
C ALA A 123 -18.68 9.86 29.13
N PRO A 124 -19.78 9.10 29.13
CA PRO A 124 -20.33 8.56 30.38
C PRO A 124 -19.36 7.63 31.09
N GLU A 125 -18.54 6.92 30.32
CA GLU A 125 -17.49 6.01 30.80
C GLU A 125 -16.34 5.98 29.78
N GLN A 126 -15.11 5.86 30.26
CA GLN A 126 -13.93 5.72 29.41
C GLN A 126 -13.73 4.24 29.01
N SER A 127 -14.66 3.71 28.23
CA SER A 127 -14.57 2.36 27.67
C SER A 127 -13.41 2.22 26.67
N PRO A 128 -13.02 1.00 26.28
CA PRO A 128 -11.99 0.80 25.26
C PRO A 128 -12.28 1.54 23.96
N GLU A 129 -13.52 1.51 23.45
CA GLU A 129 -13.93 2.21 22.23
C GLU A 129 -13.82 3.74 22.38
N VAL A 130 -14.18 4.31 23.53
CA VAL A 130 -14.03 5.75 23.80
C VAL A 130 -12.56 6.15 23.78
N ARG A 131 -11.68 5.34 24.38
CA ARG A 131 -10.23 5.60 24.36
C ARG A 131 -9.64 5.50 22.98
N LEU A 132 -10.05 4.50 22.19
CA LEU A 132 -9.65 4.38 20.78
C LEU A 132 -10.09 5.61 19.96
N ALA A 133 -11.34 6.04 20.13
CA ALA A 133 -11.86 7.26 19.49
C ALA A 133 -11.06 8.52 19.89
N ARG A 134 -10.66 8.64 21.18
CA ARG A 134 -9.74 9.70 21.66
C ARG A 134 -8.38 9.60 20.98
N GLY A 135 -7.83 8.39 20.85
CA GLY A 135 -6.57 8.13 20.16
C GLY A 135 -6.61 8.58 18.70
N TYR A 136 -7.66 8.23 17.96
CA TYR A 136 -7.85 8.69 16.58
C TYR A 136 -8.02 10.21 16.47
N ALA A 137 -8.78 10.83 17.38
CA ALA A 137 -8.91 12.30 17.42
C ALA A 137 -7.57 13.00 17.71
N ALA A 138 -6.72 12.41 18.56
CA ALA A 138 -5.37 12.90 18.81
C ALA A 138 -4.44 12.71 17.61
N LEU A 139 -4.54 11.58 16.88
CA LEU A 139 -3.83 11.36 15.61
C LEU A 139 -4.19 12.42 14.57
N ASP A 140 -5.48 12.76 14.42
CA ASP A 140 -5.94 13.80 13.51
C ASP A 140 -5.37 15.19 13.87
N LEU A 141 -5.07 15.43 15.15
CA LEU A 141 -4.41 16.65 15.66
C LEU A 141 -2.88 16.59 15.58
N ALA A 142 -2.31 15.46 15.14
CA ALA A 142 -0.88 15.18 15.20
C ALA A 142 -0.28 15.26 16.62
N ASP A 143 -1.09 14.97 17.65
CA ASP A 143 -0.65 14.88 19.04
C ASP A 143 -0.21 13.45 19.38
N VAL A 144 0.93 13.06 18.84
CA VAL A 144 1.55 11.75 19.00
C VAL A 144 1.76 11.41 20.50
N THR A 145 2.12 12.41 21.31
CA THR A 145 2.33 12.23 22.75
C THR A 145 1.05 11.81 23.46
N ALA A 146 -0.07 12.43 23.13
CA ALA A 146 -1.37 12.07 23.69
C ALA A 146 -1.78 10.64 23.26
N VAL A 147 -1.51 10.24 22.02
CA VAL A 147 -1.82 8.87 21.54
C VAL A 147 -1.04 7.83 22.33
N HIS A 148 0.27 8.01 22.49
CA HIS A 148 1.11 7.10 23.28
C HIS A 148 0.64 7.01 24.74
N ALA A 149 0.22 8.14 25.34
CA ALA A 149 -0.33 8.14 26.69
C ALA A 149 -1.63 7.34 26.78
N ILE A 150 -2.56 7.53 25.84
CA ILE A 150 -3.82 6.77 25.77
C ILE A 150 -3.55 5.27 25.58
N ALA A 151 -2.65 4.90 24.67
CA ALA A 151 -2.27 3.51 24.47
C ALA A 151 -1.67 2.88 25.73
N ALA A 152 -0.80 3.62 26.45
CA ALA A 152 -0.22 3.17 27.71
C ALA A 152 -1.28 3.01 28.81
N GLU A 153 -2.30 3.88 28.90
CA GLU A 153 -3.44 3.74 29.81
C GLU A 153 -4.20 2.44 29.52
N MET A 154 -4.51 2.16 28.26
CA MET A 154 -5.22 0.95 27.86
C MET A 154 -4.43 -0.32 28.19
N LEU A 155 -3.13 -0.34 27.88
CA LEU A 155 -2.24 -1.48 28.16
C LEU A 155 -1.97 -1.69 29.67
N ALA A 156 -2.10 -0.65 30.49
CA ALA A 156 -2.01 -0.79 31.95
C ALA A 156 -3.24 -1.50 32.55
N GLU A 157 -4.40 -1.38 31.92
CA GLU A 157 -5.63 -2.08 32.33
C GLU A 157 -5.70 -3.49 31.72
N ASP A 158 -5.42 -3.63 30.44
CA ASP A 158 -5.36 -4.90 29.74
C ASP A 158 -4.06 -4.98 28.88
N PRO A 159 -3.05 -5.72 29.35
CA PRO A 159 -1.79 -5.90 28.60
C PRO A 159 -1.96 -6.56 27.23
N TRP A 160 -3.11 -7.18 26.98
CA TRP A 160 -3.43 -7.88 25.73
C TRP A 160 -4.32 -7.06 24.77
N GLU A 161 -4.62 -5.82 25.12
CA GLU A 161 -5.40 -4.92 24.27
C GLU A 161 -4.59 -4.50 23.02
N TRP A 162 -4.59 -5.35 22.04
CA TRP A 162 -3.84 -5.15 20.80
C TRP A 162 -4.27 -3.91 20.01
N ARG A 163 -5.49 -3.39 20.20
CA ARG A 163 -5.97 -2.17 19.54
C ARG A 163 -5.25 -0.93 20.06
N ALA A 164 -4.81 -0.96 21.33
CA ALA A 164 -3.92 0.05 21.87
C ALA A 164 -2.57 0.05 21.16
N LEU A 165 -2.00 -1.13 20.91
CA LEU A 165 -0.77 -1.26 20.13
C LEU A 165 -0.96 -0.81 18.68
N TRP A 166 -2.16 -1.00 18.11
CA TRP A 166 -2.46 -0.52 16.76
C TRP A 166 -2.36 1.00 16.67
N ILE A 167 -3.07 1.75 17.55
CA ILE A 167 -3.00 3.22 17.53
C ILE A 167 -1.61 3.75 17.90
N ASP A 168 -0.88 3.07 18.77
CA ASP A 168 0.52 3.37 19.11
C ASP A 168 1.43 3.26 17.88
N GLY A 169 1.26 2.20 17.09
CA GLY A 169 1.95 2.02 15.82
C GLY A 169 1.61 3.10 14.78
N LEU A 170 0.34 3.53 14.70
CA LEU A 170 -0.07 4.64 13.82
C LEU A 170 0.60 5.96 14.24
N ALA A 171 0.66 6.24 15.55
CA ALA A 171 1.34 7.42 16.08
C ALA A 171 2.85 7.41 15.79
N SER A 172 3.49 6.26 16.00
CA SER A 172 4.90 6.07 15.66
C SER A 172 5.17 6.28 14.15
N MET A 173 4.26 5.80 13.28
CA MET A 173 4.34 6.09 11.84
C MET A 173 4.24 7.58 11.53
N GLN A 174 3.32 8.28 12.18
CA GLN A 174 3.10 9.72 11.99
C GLN A 174 4.33 10.51 12.38
N ASP A 175 5.01 10.14 13.47
CA ASP A 175 6.27 10.75 13.94
C ASP A 175 7.50 10.22 13.19
N ARG A 176 7.35 9.25 12.28
CA ARG A 176 8.43 8.57 11.56
C ARG A 176 9.36 7.78 12.47
N ASP A 177 8.90 7.39 13.65
CA ASP A 177 9.57 6.40 14.47
C ASP A 177 9.29 4.99 13.94
N TRP A 178 10.11 4.59 12.96
CA TRP A 178 9.94 3.28 12.30
C TRP A 178 10.24 2.10 13.21
N GLU A 179 11.09 2.29 14.23
CA GLU A 179 11.37 1.24 15.21
C GLU A 179 10.16 1.02 16.12
N GLY A 180 9.57 2.10 16.66
CA GLY A 180 8.33 2.04 17.42
C GLY A 180 7.18 1.44 16.60
N ALA A 181 6.98 1.92 15.37
CA ALA A 181 5.96 1.40 14.48
C ALA A 181 6.12 -0.11 14.20
N LYS A 182 7.36 -0.58 13.93
CA LYS A 182 7.63 -2.02 13.75
C LYS A 182 7.33 -2.82 15.01
N ALA A 183 7.72 -2.33 16.17
CA ALA A 183 7.48 -3.02 17.43
C ALA A 183 5.97 -3.18 17.70
N SER A 184 5.22 -2.09 17.58
CA SER A 184 3.78 -2.07 17.85
C SER A 184 3.00 -2.92 16.84
N PHE A 185 3.23 -2.76 15.54
CA PHE A 185 2.52 -3.58 14.52
C PHE A 185 2.91 -5.05 14.55
N ASN A 186 4.17 -5.38 14.89
CA ASN A 186 4.58 -6.77 15.09
C ASN A 186 3.86 -7.39 16.30
N ALA A 187 3.69 -6.64 17.39
CA ALA A 187 2.96 -7.11 18.54
C ALA A 187 1.46 -7.33 18.22
N VAL A 188 0.84 -6.42 17.43
CA VAL A 188 -0.53 -6.64 16.91
C VAL A 188 -0.59 -7.91 16.04
N TYR A 189 0.37 -8.09 15.12
CA TYR A 189 0.43 -9.29 14.28
C TYR A 189 0.50 -10.57 15.10
N GLN A 190 1.26 -10.59 16.20
CA GLN A 190 1.35 -11.76 17.09
C GLN A 190 0.03 -12.07 17.79
N GLN A 191 -0.78 -11.04 18.10
CA GLN A 191 -2.06 -11.18 18.79
C GLN A 191 -3.19 -11.64 17.84
N VAL A 192 -3.19 -11.13 16.60
CA VAL A 192 -4.21 -11.41 15.59
C VAL A 192 -3.57 -11.91 14.28
N PRO A 193 -2.91 -13.09 14.31
CA PRO A 193 -2.06 -13.55 13.22
C PRO A 193 -2.81 -13.90 11.92
N GLY A 194 -4.12 -14.08 11.96
CA GLY A 194 -4.95 -14.30 10.78
C GLY A 194 -5.35 -13.02 10.03
N GLU A 195 -5.04 -11.84 10.56
CA GLU A 195 -5.40 -10.56 9.97
C GLU A 195 -4.31 -10.03 9.02
N LEU A 196 -4.73 -9.42 7.90
CA LEU A 196 -3.81 -8.86 6.91
C LEU A 196 -3.45 -7.40 7.21
N ALA A 197 -4.31 -6.67 7.91
CA ALA A 197 -4.07 -5.27 8.23
C ALA A 197 -2.77 -5.04 9.02
N PRO A 198 -2.49 -5.79 10.11
CA PRO A 198 -1.22 -5.67 10.82
C PRO A 198 0.00 -6.03 9.98
N LYS A 199 -0.13 -7.00 9.07
CA LYS A 199 0.95 -7.39 8.14
C LYS A 199 1.23 -6.28 7.14
N LEU A 200 0.19 -5.63 6.59
CA LEU A 200 0.35 -4.50 5.70
C LEU A 200 1.03 -3.32 6.41
N ALA A 201 0.58 -2.99 7.63
CA ALA A 201 1.15 -1.92 8.44
C ALA A 201 2.62 -2.21 8.80
N LEU A 202 2.92 -3.43 9.25
CA LEU A 202 4.28 -3.88 9.53
C LEU A 202 5.16 -3.85 8.28
N ALA A 203 4.62 -4.20 7.10
CA ALA A 203 5.35 -4.13 5.84
C ALA A 203 5.76 -2.69 5.53
N VAL A 204 4.85 -1.71 5.69
CA VAL A 204 5.16 -0.29 5.51
C VAL A 204 6.23 0.17 6.49
N ALA A 205 6.10 -0.16 7.78
CA ALA A 205 7.07 0.19 8.81
C ALA A 205 8.46 -0.43 8.54
N CYS A 206 8.50 -1.69 8.11
CA CYS A 206 9.74 -2.39 7.73
C CYS A 206 10.39 -1.79 6.48
N GLU A 207 9.61 -1.44 5.44
CA GLU A 207 10.11 -0.78 4.24
C GLU A 207 10.79 0.54 4.58
N ARG A 208 10.10 1.39 5.35
CA ARG A 208 10.60 2.71 5.79
C ARG A 208 11.74 2.60 6.80
N GLY A 209 11.71 1.58 7.65
CA GLY A 209 12.72 1.29 8.68
C GLY A 209 13.90 0.46 8.20
N GLY A 210 14.12 0.32 6.86
CA GLY A 210 15.32 -0.29 6.30
C GLY A 210 15.37 -1.81 6.32
N LEU A 211 14.23 -2.48 6.43
CA LEU A 211 14.09 -3.96 6.37
C LEU A 211 13.30 -4.40 5.11
N PRO A 212 13.76 -4.04 3.89
CA PRO A 212 12.99 -4.26 2.67
C PRO A 212 12.71 -5.74 2.35
N GLN A 213 13.55 -6.68 2.82
CA GLN A 213 13.32 -8.11 2.61
C GLN A 213 12.13 -8.63 3.43
N VAL A 214 11.98 -8.15 4.66
CA VAL A 214 10.86 -8.48 5.53
C VAL A 214 9.59 -7.84 4.97
N ALA A 215 9.67 -6.56 4.59
CA ALA A 215 8.56 -5.82 3.99
C ALA A 215 8.04 -6.52 2.72
N GLU A 216 8.93 -6.93 1.81
CA GLU A 216 8.54 -7.60 0.56
C GLU A 216 7.77 -8.90 0.82
N ARG A 217 8.22 -9.73 1.79
CA ARG A 217 7.49 -10.96 2.15
C ARG A 217 6.08 -10.66 2.68
N LEU A 218 5.96 -9.70 3.61
CA LEU A 218 4.66 -9.31 4.17
C LEU A 218 3.71 -8.75 3.11
N TYR A 219 4.21 -7.90 2.19
CA TYR A 219 3.41 -7.43 1.06
C TYR A 219 2.96 -8.58 0.15
N ILE A 220 3.84 -9.53 -0.17
CA ILE A 220 3.49 -10.70 -0.99
C ILE A 220 2.40 -11.51 -0.30
N THR A 221 2.51 -11.76 1.01
CA THR A 221 1.47 -12.44 1.79
C THR A 221 0.13 -11.71 1.68
N CYS A 222 0.12 -10.37 1.85
CA CYS A 222 -1.10 -9.58 1.69
C CYS A 222 -1.71 -9.72 0.28
N ALA A 223 -0.88 -9.57 -0.77
CA ALA A 223 -1.33 -9.60 -2.16
C ALA A 223 -1.84 -10.98 -2.61
N SER A 224 -1.25 -12.07 -2.08
CA SER A 224 -1.63 -13.43 -2.43
C SER A 224 -2.89 -13.90 -1.70
N THR A 225 -3.19 -13.31 -0.54
CA THR A 225 -4.27 -13.78 0.34
C THR A 225 -5.62 -13.13 0.01
N ASP A 226 -5.65 -11.81 -0.24
CA ASP A 226 -6.91 -11.08 -0.46
C ASP A 226 -6.81 -10.04 -1.57
N ALA A 227 -7.79 -10.07 -2.48
CA ALA A 227 -7.89 -9.14 -3.60
C ALA A 227 -7.94 -7.66 -3.18
N ALA A 228 -8.48 -7.33 -2.01
CA ALA A 228 -8.55 -5.97 -1.48
C ALA A 228 -7.16 -5.39 -1.16
N TYR A 229 -6.19 -6.24 -0.83
CA TYR A 229 -4.83 -5.85 -0.47
C TYR A 229 -3.87 -5.79 -1.66
N ILE A 230 -4.25 -6.33 -2.83
CA ILE A 230 -3.34 -6.45 -4.00
C ILE A 230 -2.72 -5.11 -4.38
N ALA A 231 -3.51 -4.04 -4.50
CA ALA A 231 -2.99 -2.76 -4.99
C ALA A 231 -1.94 -2.16 -4.03
N ALA A 232 -2.27 -2.09 -2.73
CA ALA A 232 -1.38 -1.54 -1.71
C ALA A 232 -0.07 -2.33 -1.62
N ALA A 233 -0.17 -3.66 -1.63
CA ALA A 233 0.97 -4.56 -1.56
C ALA A 233 1.84 -4.52 -2.84
N ALA A 234 1.22 -4.54 -4.02
CA ALA A 234 1.92 -4.46 -5.30
C ALA A 234 2.77 -3.19 -5.42
N PHE A 235 2.26 -2.07 -4.94
CA PHE A 235 3.02 -0.82 -4.91
C PHE A 235 4.25 -0.91 -4.00
N GLY A 236 4.13 -1.52 -2.81
CA GLY A 236 5.24 -1.74 -1.90
C GLY A 236 6.32 -2.64 -2.52
N VAL A 237 5.92 -3.79 -3.06
CA VAL A 237 6.83 -4.71 -3.75
C VAL A 237 7.52 -4.03 -4.93
N ALA A 238 6.77 -3.28 -5.74
CA ALA A 238 7.33 -2.59 -6.90
C ALA A 238 8.38 -1.54 -6.51
N ARG A 239 8.14 -0.75 -5.44
CA ARG A 239 9.13 0.20 -4.93
C ARG A 239 10.41 -0.49 -4.49
N ILE A 240 10.29 -1.54 -3.65
CA ILE A 240 11.45 -2.30 -3.14
C ILE A 240 12.27 -2.88 -4.29
N ARG A 241 11.60 -3.47 -5.29
CA ARG A 241 12.28 -4.06 -6.46
C ARG A 241 12.91 -3.00 -7.35
N ALA A 242 12.24 -1.85 -7.55
CA ALA A 242 12.79 -0.72 -8.30
C ALA A 242 14.04 -0.12 -7.63
N GLU A 243 14.06 0.01 -6.30
CA GLU A 243 15.23 0.46 -5.54
C GLU A 243 16.43 -0.49 -5.69
N ARG A 244 16.17 -1.80 -5.81
CA ARG A 244 17.19 -2.81 -6.14
C ARG A 244 17.60 -2.80 -7.61
N ARG A 245 17.05 -1.89 -8.43
CA ARG A 245 17.25 -1.80 -9.88
C ARG A 245 16.77 -3.03 -10.66
N ASP A 246 15.86 -3.80 -10.08
CA ASP A 246 15.17 -4.90 -10.77
C ASP A 246 13.83 -4.38 -11.33
N ALA A 247 13.94 -3.68 -12.43
CA ALA A 247 12.79 -3.07 -13.07
C ALA A 247 11.84 -4.11 -13.68
N ALA A 248 12.33 -5.27 -14.11
CA ALA A 248 11.48 -6.33 -14.62
C ALA A 248 10.57 -6.90 -13.52
N ALA A 249 11.14 -7.20 -12.37
CA ALA A 249 10.39 -7.66 -11.22
C ALA A 249 9.44 -6.57 -10.65
N ALA A 250 9.85 -5.30 -10.70
CA ALA A 250 8.97 -4.19 -10.29
C ALA A 250 7.74 -4.06 -11.22
N VAL A 251 7.94 -4.18 -12.52
CA VAL A 251 6.85 -4.19 -13.52
C VAL A 251 5.92 -5.38 -13.31
N GLU A 252 6.46 -6.58 -13.04
CA GLU A 252 5.68 -7.77 -12.72
C GLU A 252 4.78 -7.55 -11.51
N ALA A 253 5.29 -6.96 -10.43
CA ALA A 253 4.49 -6.65 -9.25
C ALA A 253 3.32 -5.69 -9.57
N LEU A 254 3.56 -4.65 -10.37
CA LEU A 254 2.52 -3.72 -10.80
C LEU A 254 1.47 -4.37 -11.72
N ASP A 255 1.82 -5.46 -12.39
CA ASP A 255 0.90 -6.23 -13.23
C ASP A 255 -0.06 -7.13 -12.41
N TRP A 256 0.17 -7.32 -11.10
CA TRP A 256 -0.79 -7.98 -10.21
C TRP A 256 -2.07 -7.17 -10.03
N VAL A 257 -2.01 -5.83 -10.16
CA VAL A 257 -3.17 -4.95 -9.92
C VAL A 257 -4.22 -5.16 -11.01
N PRO A 258 -5.42 -5.69 -10.69
CA PRO A 258 -6.44 -5.99 -11.68
C PRO A 258 -7.07 -4.70 -12.22
N ARG A 259 -7.60 -4.76 -13.45
CA ARG A 259 -8.26 -3.62 -14.12
C ARG A 259 -9.47 -3.08 -13.36
N THR A 260 -10.09 -3.89 -12.54
CA THR A 260 -11.24 -3.52 -11.70
C THR A 260 -10.85 -2.80 -10.42
N SER A 261 -9.55 -2.81 -10.06
CA SER A 261 -9.04 -2.10 -8.87
C SER A 261 -9.05 -0.59 -9.09
N ARG A 262 -9.40 0.16 -8.04
CA ARG A 262 -9.25 1.62 -8.00
C ARG A 262 -7.78 2.06 -8.16
N GLY A 263 -6.83 1.22 -7.75
CA GLY A 263 -5.38 1.46 -7.91
C GLY A 263 -4.85 1.18 -9.32
N TYR A 264 -5.67 0.67 -10.25
CA TYR A 264 -5.19 0.32 -11.59
C TYR A 264 -4.58 1.50 -12.36
N PRO A 265 -5.20 2.70 -12.42
CA PRO A 265 -4.61 3.83 -13.13
C PRO A 265 -3.23 4.19 -12.58
N GLU A 266 -3.09 4.25 -11.25
CA GLU A 266 -1.80 4.55 -10.60
C GLU A 266 -0.77 3.45 -10.84
N SER A 267 -1.16 2.18 -10.82
CA SER A 267 -0.26 1.07 -11.14
C SER A 267 0.30 1.18 -12.57
N ARG A 268 -0.53 1.59 -13.54
CA ARG A 268 -0.09 1.78 -14.93
C ARG A 268 0.83 2.99 -15.09
N GLN A 269 0.59 4.05 -14.32
CA GLN A 269 1.48 5.21 -14.27
C GLN A 269 2.85 4.82 -13.71
N LEU A 270 2.89 4.16 -12.54
CA LEU A 270 4.15 3.70 -11.95
C LEU A 270 4.89 2.71 -12.84
N ARG A 271 4.14 1.83 -13.53
CA ARG A 271 4.73 0.91 -14.50
C ARG A 271 5.45 1.65 -15.62
N ALA A 272 4.83 2.69 -16.16
CA ALA A 272 5.47 3.52 -17.16
C ALA A 272 6.70 4.26 -16.59
N GLU A 273 6.63 4.76 -15.36
CA GLU A 273 7.78 5.41 -14.70
C GLU A 273 8.96 4.46 -14.50
N VAL A 274 8.70 3.23 -14.03
CA VAL A 274 9.74 2.20 -13.88
C VAL A 274 10.39 1.89 -15.23
N LEU A 275 9.59 1.71 -16.29
CA LEU A 275 10.10 1.43 -17.65
C LEU A 275 10.95 2.60 -18.19
N LEU A 276 10.50 3.84 -18.00
CA LEU A 276 11.22 5.03 -18.42
C LEU A 276 12.51 5.28 -17.62
N GLY A 277 12.50 4.91 -16.33
CA GLY A 277 13.64 5.08 -15.43
C GLY A 277 14.83 4.15 -15.71
N GLN A 278 14.63 3.08 -16.50
CA GLN A 278 15.71 2.15 -16.88
C GLN A 278 16.78 2.76 -17.78
N GLY A 279 16.52 3.91 -18.40
CA GLY A 279 17.42 4.47 -19.43
C GLY A 279 17.65 3.54 -20.61
N SER A 280 16.68 2.67 -20.88
CA SER A 280 16.77 1.68 -21.97
C SER A 280 16.89 2.36 -23.33
N SER A 281 17.75 1.80 -24.18
CA SER A 281 17.83 2.15 -25.61
C SER A 281 16.90 1.31 -26.46
N ASP A 282 16.01 0.51 -25.89
CA ASP A 282 15.07 -0.37 -26.57
C ASP A 282 13.70 0.32 -26.76
N LEU A 283 13.31 0.49 -28.01
CA LEU A 283 12.00 1.05 -28.38
C LEU A 283 10.82 0.18 -27.89
N ALA A 284 11.02 -1.14 -27.72
CA ALA A 284 9.98 -2.02 -27.21
C ALA A 284 9.63 -1.70 -25.75
N VAL A 285 10.58 -1.25 -24.93
CA VAL A 285 10.35 -0.80 -23.57
C VAL A 285 9.50 0.47 -23.56
N LEU A 286 9.77 1.40 -24.48
CA LEU A 286 8.97 2.62 -24.62
C LEU A 286 7.54 2.34 -25.12
N ASP A 287 7.37 1.37 -26.01
CA ASP A 287 6.05 0.91 -26.43
C ASP A 287 5.26 0.30 -25.28
N GLN A 288 5.90 -0.49 -24.42
CA GLN A 288 5.28 -1.01 -23.19
C GLN A 288 4.87 0.12 -22.23
N ALA A 289 5.71 1.15 -22.07
CA ALA A 289 5.39 2.32 -21.27
C ALA A 289 4.17 3.06 -21.84
N MET A 290 4.13 3.27 -23.17
CA MET A 290 3.00 3.92 -23.84
C MET A 290 1.69 3.13 -23.64
N ARG A 291 1.73 1.81 -23.86
CA ARG A 291 0.55 0.95 -23.62
C ARG A 291 0.06 0.99 -22.17
N SER A 292 0.97 1.14 -21.20
CA SER A 292 0.59 1.29 -19.81
C SER A 292 -0.26 2.55 -19.62
N ILE A 293 0.19 3.68 -20.17
CA ILE A 293 -0.50 4.97 -20.06
C ILE A 293 -1.83 4.97 -20.84
N GLU A 294 -1.85 4.38 -22.04
CA GLU A 294 -3.05 4.27 -22.88
C GLU A 294 -4.13 3.37 -22.25
N SER A 295 -3.73 2.36 -21.47
CA SER A 295 -4.66 1.44 -20.80
C SER A 295 -5.29 1.99 -19.54
N ALA A 296 -4.78 3.10 -19.01
CA ALA A 296 -5.22 3.70 -17.76
C ALA A 296 -6.19 4.86 -18.02
N SER A 297 -7.28 4.90 -17.26
CA SER A 297 -8.16 6.07 -17.21
C SER A 297 -7.49 7.15 -16.36
N MET A 298 -6.83 8.11 -16.99
CA MET A 298 -6.20 9.24 -16.33
C MET A 298 -6.61 10.56 -17.01
N ASP A 299 -6.34 11.69 -16.35
CA ASP A 299 -6.64 12.98 -16.95
C ASP A 299 -5.80 13.23 -18.21
N PRO A 300 -6.35 13.95 -19.22
CA PRO A 300 -5.67 14.15 -20.52
C PRO A 300 -4.31 14.86 -20.40
N ALA A 301 -4.14 15.76 -19.43
CA ALA A 301 -2.90 16.48 -19.26
C ALA A 301 -1.79 15.56 -18.71
N THR A 302 -2.10 14.73 -17.73
CA THR A 302 -1.17 13.72 -17.21
C THR A 302 -0.81 12.72 -18.31
N GLN A 303 -1.79 12.19 -19.04
CA GLN A 303 -1.55 11.30 -20.16
C GLN A 303 -0.65 11.96 -21.23
N GLY A 304 -0.93 13.23 -21.54
CA GLY A 304 -0.13 14.03 -22.48
C GLY A 304 1.32 14.20 -22.03
N ARG A 305 1.57 14.47 -20.75
CA ARG A 305 2.94 14.58 -20.20
C ARG A 305 3.74 13.29 -20.37
N TYR A 306 3.14 12.14 -20.03
CA TYR A 306 3.80 10.85 -20.24
C TYR A 306 4.04 10.55 -21.70
N THR A 307 3.04 10.78 -22.56
CA THR A 307 3.18 10.60 -24.00
C THR A 307 4.36 11.39 -24.56
N VAL A 308 4.44 12.68 -24.22
CA VAL A 308 5.56 13.54 -24.66
C VAL A 308 6.89 12.97 -24.17
N ARG A 309 7.02 12.64 -22.89
CA ARG A 309 8.26 12.09 -22.30
C ARG A 309 8.70 10.79 -22.97
N ILE A 310 7.75 9.89 -23.26
CA ILE A 310 8.02 8.62 -23.95
C ILE A 310 8.52 8.89 -25.37
N LEU A 311 7.85 9.76 -26.12
CA LEU A 311 8.21 10.08 -27.50
C LEU A 311 9.52 10.86 -27.60
N GLU A 312 9.87 11.72 -26.62
CA GLU A 312 11.18 12.39 -26.54
C GLU A 312 12.32 11.38 -26.40
N GLN A 313 12.16 10.39 -25.51
CA GLN A 313 13.15 9.31 -25.38
C GLN A 313 13.25 8.47 -26.64
N GLY A 314 12.10 8.12 -27.24
CA GLY A 314 12.07 7.40 -28.51
C GLY A 314 12.80 8.15 -29.65
N LEU A 315 12.57 9.44 -29.76
CA LEU A 315 13.24 10.29 -30.76
C LEU A 315 14.75 10.35 -30.51
N ALA A 316 15.19 10.40 -29.26
CA ALA A 316 16.62 10.37 -28.93
C ALA A 316 17.26 9.03 -29.35
N ILE A 317 16.60 7.89 -29.11
CA ILE A 317 17.06 6.57 -29.52
C ILE A 317 17.15 6.46 -31.02
N VAL A 318 16.12 6.89 -31.76
CA VAL A 318 16.09 6.84 -33.24
C VAL A 318 17.20 7.69 -33.84
N ARG A 319 17.45 8.89 -33.29
CA ARG A 319 18.54 9.76 -33.73
C ARG A 319 19.94 9.21 -33.47
N ALA A 320 20.06 8.41 -32.38
CA ALA A 320 21.30 7.69 -32.10
C ALA A 320 21.52 6.43 -32.98
N GLY A 321 20.60 6.17 -33.92
CA GLY A 321 20.68 5.00 -34.82
C GLY A 321 20.03 3.72 -34.30
N GLY A 322 19.28 3.80 -33.17
CA GLY A 322 18.62 2.65 -32.54
C GLY A 322 17.26 2.26 -33.17
N GLY A 323 16.86 2.84 -34.29
CA GLY A 323 15.56 2.57 -34.92
C GLY A 323 15.55 1.31 -35.78
N THR A 324 14.47 0.51 -35.70
CA THR A 324 14.18 -0.57 -36.66
C THR A 324 13.02 -0.18 -37.56
N LYS A 325 13.09 -0.52 -38.86
CA LYS A 325 12.15 -0.07 -39.92
C LYS A 325 10.66 -0.42 -39.75
N LYS A 326 10.26 -1.07 -38.64
CA LYS A 326 8.86 -1.49 -38.36
C LYS A 326 8.45 -1.35 -36.89
N ALA A 327 9.26 -0.67 -36.09
CA ALA A 327 8.91 -0.46 -34.67
C ALA A 327 7.84 0.64 -34.57
N THR A 328 6.98 0.51 -33.55
CA THR A 328 6.01 1.54 -33.16
C THR A 328 6.13 1.84 -31.67
N ILE A 329 5.72 3.02 -31.26
CA ILE A 329 5.51 3.40 -29.88
C ILE A 329 4.06 3.83 -29.75
N GLY A 330 3.21 2.95 -29.19
CA GLY A 330 1.77 3.10 -29.25
C GLY A 330 1.27 3.19 -30.70
N SER A 331 0.57 4.25 -31.04
CA SER A 331 0.06 4.52 -32.39
C SER A 331 1.03 5.25 -33.33
N TYR A 332 2.27 5.53 -32.89
CA TYR A 332 3.23 6.30 -33.65
C TYR A 332 4.30 5.39 -34.26
N ASP A 333 4.61 5.60 -35.56
CA ASP A 333 5.78 4.97 -36.16
C ASP A 333 7.05 5.41 -35.43
N ALA A 334 7.91 4.46 -35.05
CA ALA A 334 9.13 4.74 -34.32
C ALA A 334 10.26 5.15 -35.26
N ASP A 335 9.97 6.09 -36.16
CA ASP A 335 10.91 6.83 -36.97
C ASP A 335 10.90 8.32 -36.62
N GLU A 336 11.86 9.09 -37.13
CA GLU A 336 11.97 10.51 -36.82
C GLU A 336 10.71 11.30 -37.18
N SER A 337 10.05 10.98 -38.29
CA SER A 337 8.85 11.69 -38.76
C SER A 337 7.63 11.38 -37.87
N GLY A 338 7.38 10.11 -37.59
CA GLY A 338 6.26 9.67 -36.77
C GLY A 338 6.35 10.20 -35.33
N LEU A 339 7.54 10.08 -34.72
CA LEU A 339 7.77 10.57 -33.35
C LEU A 339 7.68 12.10 -33.25
N ARG A 340 8.19 12.84 -34.23
CA ARG A 340 8.05 14.30 -34.28
C ARG A 340 6.59 14.74 -34.42
N THR A 341 5.83 14.03 -35.23
CA THR A 341 4.39 14.28 -35.42
C THR A 341 3.64 14.02 -34.09
N GLY A 342 3.98 12.94 -33.37
CA GLY A 342 3.43 12.63 -32.08
C GLY A 342 3.76 13.69 -31.02
N LEU A 343 5.02 14.13 -30.98
CA LEU A 343 5.48 15.20 -30.08
C LEU A 343 4.78 16.53 -30.35
N GLU A 344 4.64 16.94 -31.63
CA GLU A 344 3.90 18.14 -31.96
C GLU A 344 2.47 18.12 -31.42
N ARG A 345 1.77 16.99 -31.64
CA ARG A 345 0.41 16.80 -31.10
C ARG A 345 0.38 16.84 -29.56
N GLY A 346 1.32 16.15 -28.91
CA GLY A 346 1.41 16.11 -27.45
C GLY A 346 1.65 17.50 -26.84
N TYR A 347 2.62 18.26 -27.34
CA TYR A 347 2.87 19.62 -26.87
C TYR A 347 1.69 20.55 -27.11
N ARG A 348 0.99 20.44 -28.26
CA ARG A 348 -0.21 21.25 -28.53
C ARG A 348 -1.36 20.90 -27.59
N LEU A 349 -1.52 19.63 -27.23
CA LEU A 349 -2.51 19.20 -26.22
C LEU A 349 -2.19 19.82 -24.88
N LEU A 350 -0.96 19.70 -24.39
CA LEU A 350 -0.52 20.30 -23.13
C LEU A 350 -0.65 21.83 -23.13
N ALA A 351 -0.35 22.48 -24.24
CA ALA A 351 -0.50 23.94 -24.37
C ALA A 351 -1.96 24.41 -24.25
N ARG A 352 -2.94 23.59 -24.65
CA ARG A 352 -4.37 23.90 -24.48
C ARG A 352 -4.80 23.82 -23.01
N ASP A 353 -4.20 22.91 -22.25
CA ASP A 353 -4.53 22.67 -20.84
C ASP A 353 -3.75 23.60 -19.90
N ALA A 354 -2.62 24.15 -20.33
CA ALA A 354 -1.77 25.02 -19.52
C ALA A 354 -2.52 26.28 -19.05
N GLN A 355 -2.55 26.50 -17.74
CA GLN A 355 -3.21 27.64 -17.11
C GLN A 355 -2.37 28.92 -17.21
N ALA A 356 -1.04 28.80 -17.10
CA ALA A 356 -0.12 29.92 -17.14
C ALA A 356 0.28 30.26 -18.58
N LEU A 357 0.18 31.55 -18.95
CA LEU A 357 0.57 32.03 -20.29
C LEU A 357 2.03 31.73 -20.67
N PRO A 358 3.02 31.89 -19.76
CA PRO A 358 4.42 31.54 -20.08
C PRO A 358 4.60 30.07 -20.43
N GLU A 359 3.99 29.15 -19.67
CA GLU A 359 4.01 27.71 -19.91
C GLU A 359 3.39 27.38 -21.28
N ARG A 360 2.24 27.97 -21.58
CA ARG A 360 1.55 27.81 -22.87
C ARG A 360 2.44 28.22 -24.03
N ILE A 361 3.10 29.38 -23.94
CA ILE A 361 4.01 29.88 -24.97
C ILE A 361 5.19 28.91 -25.16
N GLU A 362 5.78 28.42 -24.08
CA GLU A 362 6.89 27.46 -24.12
C GLU A 362 6.47 26.16 -24.83
N LEU A 363 5.32 25.58 -24.47
CA LEU A 363 4.80 24.35 -25.10
C LEU A 363 4.50 24.55 -26.59
N VAL A 364 3.95 25.70 -26.99
CA VAL A 364 3.77 26.03 -28.42
C VAL A 364 5.10 26.15 -29.14
N ASN A 365 6.11 26.77 -28.53
CA ASN A 365 7.45 26.86 -29.12
C ASN A 365 8.09 25.47 -29.28
N ARG A 366 7.96 24.59 -28.26
CA ARG A 366 8.42 23.20 -28.38
C ARG A 366 7.69 22.44 -29.49
N ALA A 367 6.36 22.60 -29.61
CA ALA A 367 5.59 22.02 -30.70
C ALA A 367 6.11 22.46 -32.08
N ASN A 368 6.39 23.75 -32.26
CA ASN A 368 6.91 24.30 -33.51
C ASN A 368 8.34 23.81 -33.81
N ALA A 369 9.19 23.68 -32.77
CA ALA A 369 10.58 23.20 -32.95
C ALA A 369 10.66 21.74 -33.37
N VAL A 370 9.72 20.88 -32.91
CA VAL A 370 9.69 19.46 -33.27
C VAL A 370 8.92 19.18 -34.55
N ARG A 371 8.21 20.15 -35.11
CA ARG A 371 7.39 19.99 -36.31
C ARG A 371 8.22 19.44 -37.45
N ALA A 372 7.73 18.37 -38.09
CA ALA A 372 8.32 17.87 -39.34
C ALA A 372 8.00 18.85 -40.47
N TRP A 373 9.00 19.51 -41.02
CA TRP A 373 8.84 20.32 -42.23
C TRP A 373 8.92 19.41 -43.45
N SER A 374 7.82 19.27 -44.18
CA SER A 374 7.86 18.73 -45.54
C SER A 374 8.04 19.92 -46.50
N LEU A 375 9.12 19.94 -47.24
CA LEU A 375 9.25 20.76 -48.45
C LEU A 375 8.43 20.05 -49.51
N THR A 376 7.16 20.38 -49.65
CA THR A 376 6.32 20.11 -50.81
C THR A 376 5.94 21.41 -51.43
#